data_789af4b48438baaaaa5784fb0da79bb7
#
_entry.id   789af4b48438baaaaa5784fb0da79bb7
#
_cell.length_a   1.000
_cell.length_b   1.000
_cell.length_c   1.000
_cell.angle_alpha   90.00
_cell.angle_beta   90.00
_cell.angle_gamma   90.00
#
_symmetry.space_group_name_H-M   'P 1'
#
loop_
_entity.id
_entity.type
_entity.pdbx_description
1 polymer ?
#
loop_
_entity_poly.entity_id
_entity_poly.type
_entity_poly.pdbx_seq_one_letter_code
_entity_poly.pdbx_strand_id
1 'polypeptide(L)'
;LQVFGTHITGIKRNVDTSHLPEGFDRVYSITALDQVLPKADIVIGCLPDTPLTRGILTYERLNSMKQGTVLVNVGRGSLVRNEDMIRVLRQGRLKGVIMDVSETEPLPAESPLWDMKNVIITPHIAGPSFGGNAGVQNMIWKICMENLERYVHGKSLENIVQIEKGY
;
A
#
# COMPACT_ATOMS: atom_id res chain seq x y z
N LEU A 1 -10.36 -9.04 7.59
CA LEU A 1 -10.89 -9.63 6.32
C LEU A 1 -11.30 -11.09 6.51
N GLN A 2 -10.57 -11.90 7.26
CA GLN A 2 -10.91 -13.33 7.49
C GLN A 2 -12.35 -13.55 7.99
N VAL A 3 -12.87 -12.64 8.84
CA VAL A 3 -14.25 -12.72 9.37
C VAL A 3 -15.31 -12.71 8.26
N PHE A 4 -14.94 -12.29 7.05
CA PHE A 4 -15.80 -12.32 5.85
C PHE A 4 -15.59 -13.58 4.99
N GLY A 5 -14.85 -14.57 5.49
CA GLY A 5 -14.56 -15.81 4.74
C GLY A 5 -13.62 -15.63 3.54
N THR A 6 -12.80 -14.57 3.53
CA THR A 6 -11.85 -14.32 2.45
C THR A 6 -10.55 -15.08 2.64
N HIS A 7 -9.95 -15.53 1.54
CA HIS A 7 -8.57 -16.04 1.53
C HIS A 7 -7.59 -14.89 1.36
N ILE A 8 -6.63 -14.77 2.28
CA ILE A 8 -5.69 -13.66 2.31
C ILE A 8 -4.30 -14.14 1.92
N THR A 9 -3.79 -13.58 0.82
CA THR A 9 -2.42 -13.81 0.34
C THR A 9 -1.60 -12.53 0.53
N GLY A 10 -0.52 -12.62 1.29
CA GLY A 10 0.42 -11.52 1.49
C GLY A 10 1.57 -11.56 0.48
N ILE A 11 2.00 -10.37 0.04
CA ILE A 11 3.24 -10.17 -0.73
C ILE A 11 4.14 -9.24 0.05
N LYS A 12 5.37 -9.67 0.32
CA LYS A 12 6.37 -8.86 1.05
C LYS A 12 7.78 -9.11 0.51
N ARG A 13 8.69 -8.20 0.80
CA ARG A 13 10.09 -8.30 0.34
C ARG A 13 10.81 -9.49 0.98
N ASN A 14 10.78 -9.55 2.29
CA ASN A 14 11.44 -10.61 3.07
C ASN A 14 10.37 -11.55 3.61
N VAL A 15 10.40 -12.79 3.19
CA VAL A 15 9.49 -13.84 3.65
C VAL A 15 10.23 -14.72 4.63
N ASP A 16 9.76 -14.75 5.86
CA ASP A 16 10.12 -15.79 6.81
C ASP A 16 9.18 -16.98 6.57
N THR A 17 9.74 -18.07 6.06
CA THR A 17 8.97 -19.28 5.76
C THR A 17 8.72 -20.13 7.00
N SER A 18 9.36 -19.83 8.12
CA SER A 18 9.20 -20.56 9.38
C SER A 18 7.93 -20.15 10.13
N HIS A 19 7.39 -18.95 9.84
CA HIS A 19 6.22 -18.41 10.52
C HIS A 19 5.29 -17.68 9.57
N LEU A 20 4.06 -18.16 9.45
CA LEU A 20 3.01 -17.46 8.71
C LEU A 20 2.38 -16.39 9.63
N PRO A 21 2.38 -15.10 9.24
CA PRO A 21 1.73 -14.09 10.06
C PRO A 21 0.25 -14.38 10.27
N GLU A 22 -0.23 -14.08 11.47
CA GLU A 22 -1.65 -14.25 11.80
C GLU A 22 -2.54 -13.53 10.80
N GLY A 23 -3.60 -14.17 10.38
CA GLY A 23 -4.56 -13.60 9.43
C GLY A 23 -4.23 -13.84 7.96
N PHE A 24 -3.14 -14.53 7.63
CA PHE A 24 -2.79 -14.86 6.25
C PHE A 24 -2.88 -16.36 5.98
N ASP A 25 -3.47 -16.73 4.83
CA ASP A 25 -3.46 -18.12 4.36
C ASP A 25 -2.14 -18.46 3.66
N ARG A 26 -1.52 -17.48 3.01
CA ARG A 26 -0.24 -17.61 2.29
C ARG A 26 0.53 -16.29 2.29
N VAL A 27 1.85 -16.39 2.25
CA VAL A 27 2.75 -15.24 2.06
C VAL A 27 3.81 -15.61 1.02
N TYR A 28 4.02 -14.72 0.05
CA TYR A 28 5.01 -14.89 -1.01
C TYR A 28 5.98 -13.71 -1.05
N SER A 29 7.15 -13.97 -1.62
CA SER A 29 8.08 -12.91 -1.98
C SER A 29 7.49 -12.00 -3.07
N ILE A 30 7.95 -10.77 -3.11
CA ILE A 30 7.60 -9.79 -4.16
C ILE A 30 7.89 -10.32 -5.58
N THR A 31 8.83 -11.25 -5.72
CA THR A 31 9.16 -11.92 -6.98
C THR A 31 8.03 -12.79 -7.52
N ALA A 32 7.07 -13.19 -6.68
CA ALA A 32 5.91 -13.98 -7.08
C ALA A 32 4.70 -13.10 -7.48
N LEU A 33 4.84 -11.77 -7.51
CA LEU A 33 3.75 -10.84 -7.76
C LEU A 33 3.00 -11.17 -9.04
N ASP A 34 3.72 -11.44 -10.15
CA ASP A 34 3.12 -11.73 -11.45
C ASP A 34 2.35 -13.08 -11.49
N GLN A 35 2.62 -13.98 -10.52
CA GLN A 35 1.90 -15.25 -10.39
C GLN A 35 0.64 -15.12 -9.50
N VAL A 36 0.63 -14.13 -8.59
CA VAL A 36 -0.43 -13.93 -7.61
C VAL A 36 -1.51 -12.99 -8.13
N LEU A 37 -1.12 -11.87 -8.78
CA LEU A 37 -2.05 -10.85 -9.27
C LEU A 37 -3.21 -11.42 -10.12
N PRO A 38 -2.98 -12.36 -11.07
CA PRO A 38 -4.05 -12.91 -11.89
C PRO A 38 -5.10 -13.74 -11.14
N LYS A 39 -4.86 -14.05 -9.86
CA LYS A 39 -5.74 -14.89 -9.03
C LYS A 39 -6.55 -14.10 -8.02
N ALA A 40 -6.20 -12.81 -7.81
CA ALA A 40 -6.80 -11.99 -6.78
C ALA A 40 -8.12 -11.36 -7.26
N ASP A 41 -9.14 -11.42 -6.43
CA ASP A 41 -10.40 -10.68 -6.62
C ASP A 41 -10.28 -9.24 -6.10
N ILE A 42 -9.47 -9.03 -5.05
CA ILE A 42 -9.16 -7.72 -4.47
C ILE A 42 -7.65 -7.64 -4.30
N VAL A 43 -7.06 -6.54 -4.77
CA VAL A 43 -5.65 -6.21 -4.58
C VAL A 43 -5.54 -4.99 -3.69
N ILE A 44 -4.81 -5.09 -2.57
CA ILE A 44 -4.65 -3.99 -1.62
C ILE A 44 -3.17 -3.59 -1.58
N GLY A 45 -2.87 -2.38 -2.01
CA GLY A 45 -1.55 -1.76 -1.96
C GLY A 45 -1.32 -1.06 -0.62
N CYS A 46 -0.40 -1.61 0.19
CA CYS A 46 0.02 -1.04 1.49
C CYS A 46 1.54 -0.79 1.52
N LEU A 47 2.18 -0.73 0.36
CA LEU A 47 3.64 -0.63 0.26
C LEU A 47 4.13 0.80 0.53
N PRO A 48 5.32 0.96 1.14
CA PRO A 48 5.98 2.25 1.25
C PRO A 48 6.47 2.73 -0.13
N ASP A 49 6.78 4.02 -0.25
CA ASP A 49 7.41 4.59 -1.43
C ASP A 49 8.92 4.35 -1.39
N THR A 50 9.39 3.44 -2.22
CA THR A 50 10.81 3.10 -2.35
C THR A 50 11.16 2.91 -3.83
N PRO A 51 12.45 2.94 -4.22
CA PRO A 51 12.86 2.65 -5.59
C PRO A 51 12.34 1.30 -6.13
N LEU A 52 12.10 0.32 -5.25
CA LEU A 52 11.60 -1.02 -5.62
C LEU A 52 10.08 -1.10 -5.74
N THR A 53 9.34 -0.17 -5.15
CA THR A 53 7.87 -0.19 -5.12
C THR A 53 7.24 0.84 -6.04
N ARG A 54 8.00 1.84 -6.48
CA ARG A 54 7.54 2.84 -7.46
C ARG A 54 7.16 2.18 -8.77
N GLY A 55 5.94 2.43 -9.24
CA GLY A 55 5.42 1.88 -10.48
C GLY A 55 5.38 0.35 -10.53
N ILE A 56 5.40 -0.31 -9.37
CA ILE A 56 5.42 -1.78 -9.35
C ILE A 56 4.14 -2.37 -9.97
N LEU A 57 3.00 -1.69 -9.90
CA LEU A 57 1.79 -2.05 -10.62
C LEU A 57 1.80 -1.36 -11.99
N THR A 58 2.59 -1.90 -12.92
CA THR A 58 2.63 -1.43 -14.32
C THR A 58 1.31 -1.72 -15.03
N TYR A 59 1.12 -1.11 -16.21
CA TYR A 59 -0.04 -1.42 -17.05
C TYR A 59 -0.19 -2.92 -17.32
N GLU A 60 0.90 -3.64 -17.62
CA GLU A 60 0.88 -5.07 -17.90
C GLU A 60 0.39 -5.85 -16.68
N ARG A 61 0.87 -5.51 -15.48
CA ARG A 61 0.42 -6.11 -14.22
C ARG A 61 -1.04 -5.84 -13.93
N LEU A 62 -1.49 -4.60 -14.10
CA LEU A 62 -2.89 -4.24 -13.96
C LEU A 62 -3.77 -5.01 -14.97
N ASN A 63 -3.32 -5.12 -16.20
CA ASN A 63 -4.03 -5.84 -17.26
C ASN A 63 -4.00 -7.37 -17.08
N SER A 64 -3.03 -7.91 -16.36
CA SER A 64 -2.95 -9.34 -16.03
C SER A 64 -3.88 -9.74 -14.88
N MET A 65 -4.37 -8.79 -14.09
CA MET A 65 -5.31 -9.09 -13.02
C MET A 65 -6.57 -9.76 -13.54
N LYS A 66 -7.24 -10.49 -12.66
CA LYS A 66 -8.52 -11.13 -12.97
C LYS A 66 -9.54 -10.08 -13.43
N GLN A 67 -10.34 -10.42 -14.43
CA GLN A 67 -11.44 -9.56 -14.88
C GLN A 67 -12.37 -9.24 -13.70
N GLY A 68 -12.61 -7.97 -13.45
CA GLY A 68 -13.47 -7.52 -12.37
C GLY A 68 -12.76 -7.38 -11.00
N THR A 69 -11.43 -7.45 -10.96
CA THR A 69 -10.65 -7.15 -9.74
C THR A 69 -10.93 -5.73 -9.25
N VAL A 70 -10.99 -5.57 -7.94
CA VAL A 70 -10.99 -4.26 -7.27
C VAL A 70 -9.58 -3.97 -6.78
N LEU A 71 -9.04 -2.80 -7.15
CA LEU A 71 -7.77 -2.30 -6.64
C LEU A 71 -8.01 -1.30 -5.51
N VAL A 72 -7.36 -1.51 -4.37
CA VAL A 72 -7.37 -0.58 -3.23
C VAL A 72 -5.94 -0.09 -3.01
N ASN A 73 -5.70 1.22 -3.00
CA ASN A 73 -4.40 1.79 -2.69
C ASN A 73 -4.49 2.70 -1.45
N VAL A 74 -3.97 2.21 -0.33
CA VAL A 74 -3.85 2.91 0.95
C VAL A 74 -2.38 3.04 1.39
N GLY A 75 -1.45 2.72 0.50
CA GLY A 75 -0.01 2.84 0.74
C GLY A 75 0.55 4.17 0.29
N ARG A 76 1.03 4.22 -0.95
CA ARG A 76 1.56 5.43 -1.59
C ARG A 76 1.11 5.50 -3.05
N GLY A 77 0.85 6.72 -3.53
CA GLY A 77 0.38 6.95 -4.90
C GLY A 77 1.35 6.49 -5.98
N SER A 78 2.64 6.54 -5.67
CA SER A 78 3.71 6.06 -6.56
C SER A 78 3.67 4.56 -6.89
N LEU A 79 2.81 3.77 -6.22
CA LEU A 79 2.62 2.34 -6.50
C LEU A 79 2.16 2.08 -7.93
N VAL A 80 1.34 2.95 -8.48
CA VAL A 80 0.71 2.83 -9.81
C VAL A 80 0.63 4.19 -10.48
N ARG A 81 0.94 4.26 -11.78
CA ARG A 81 0.77 5.50 -12.56
C ARG A 81 -0.70 5.74 -12.81
N ASN A 82 -1.14 6.98 -12.63
CA ASN A 82 -2.54 7.37 -12.87
C ASN A 82 -2.99 7.04 -14.30
N GLU A 83 -2.12 7.22 -15.29
CA GLU A 83 -2.40 6.92 -16.71
C GLU A 83 -2.72 5.43 -16.92
N ASP A 84 -1.91 4.54 -16.34
CA ASP A 84 -2.10 3.10 -16.47
C ASP A 84 -3.39 2.65 -15.79
N MET A 85 -3.69 3.23 -14.63
CA MET A 85 -4.93 2.95 -13.90
C MET A 85 -6.16 3.41 -14.69
N ILE A 86 -6.15 4.65 -15.22
CA ILE A 86 -7.22 5.18 -16.07
C ILE A 86 -7.44 4.28 -17.29
N ARG A 87 -6.36 3.85 -17.93
CA ARG A 87 -6.41 3.00 -19.11
C ARG A 87 -7.11 1.67 -18.84
N VAL A 88 -6.74 0.95 -17.78
CA VAL A 88 -7.36 -0.34 -17.45
C VAL A 88 -8.79 -0.20 -16.96
N LEU A 89 -9.14 0.91 -16.29
CA LEU A 89 -10.51 1.23 -15.90
C LEU A 89 -11.40 1.46 -17.11
N ARG A 90 -10.94 2.24 -18.10
CA ARG A 90 -11.66 2.48 -19.36
C ARG A 90 -11.86 1.22 -20.20
N GLN A 91 -10.92 0.28 -20.11
CA GLN A 91 -11.02 -1.04 -20.75
C GLN A 91 -11.96 -2.01 -20.02
N GLY A 92 -12.49 -1.61 -18.86
CA GLY A 92 -13.34 -2.46 -18.02
C GLY A 92 -12.60 -3.64 -17.40
N ARG A 93 -11.26 -3.61 -17.35
CA ARG A 93 -10.45 -4.69 -16.75
C ARG A 93 -10.68 -4.75 -15.24
N LEU A 94 -10.60 -3.60 -14.56
CA LEU A 94 -10.92 -3.48 -13.15
C LEU A 94 -12.40 -3.14 -12.96
N LYS A 95 -13.03 -3.74 -11.96
CA LYS A 95 -14.39 -3.40 -11.53
C LYS A 95 -14.42 -1.99 -10.93
N GLY A 96 -13.38 -1.64 -10.18
CA GLY A 96 -13.24 -0.33 -9.58
C GLY A 96 -11.89 -0.15 -8.87
N VAL A 97 -11.64 1.08 -8.48
CA VAL A 97 -10.47 1.49 -7.72
C VAL A 97 -10.92 2.28 -6.49
N ILE A 98 -10.33 1.99 -5.35
CA ILE A 98 -10.42 2.79 -4.13
C ILE A 98 -9.02 3.32 -3.87
N MET A 99 -8.85 4.63 -3.87
CA MET A 99 -7.55 5.27 -3.68
C MET A 99 -7.61 6.34 -2.59
N ASP A 100 -6.79 6.15 -1.57
CA ASP A 100 -6.57 7.15 -0.53
C ASP A 100 -5.36 8.04 -0.84
N VAL A 101 -4.55 7.61 -1.81
CA VAL A 101 -3.32 8.26 -2.25
C VAL A 101 -3.27 8.28 -3.77
N SER A 102 -2.65 9.33 -4.35
CA SER A 102 -2.47 9.49 -5.79
C SER A 102 -1.01 9.76 -6.15
N GLU A 103 -0.64 9.46 -7.41
CA GLU A 103 0.72 9.67 -7.93
C GLU A 103 1.19 11.12 -7.73
N THR A 104 0.28 12.07 -7.87
CA THR A 104 0.48 13.48 -7.54
C THR A 104 -0.56 13.90 -6.52
N GLU A 105 -0.15 14.47 -5.41
CA GLU A 105 -1.04 14.97 -4.35
C GLU A 105 -0.84 16.47 -4.14
N PRO A 106 -1.94 17.25 -4.16
CA PRO A 106 -3.33 16.86 -4.42
C PRO A 106 -3.54 16.33 -5.84
N LEU A 107 -4.51 15.42 -6.03
CA LEU A 107 -4.89 14.98 -7.38
C LEU A 107 -5.35 16.17 -8.21
N PRO A 108 -4.75 16.41 -9.40
CA PRO A 108 -5.11 17.54 -10.26
C PRO A 108 -6.61 17.61 -10.54
N ALA A 109 -7.15 18.83 -10.55
CA ALA A 109 -8.59 19.05 -10.73
C ALA A 109 -9.11 18.54 -12.09
N GLU A 110 -8.24 18.54 -13.12
CA GLU A 110 -8.51 18.05 -14.46
C GLU A 110 -8.38 16.53 -14.62
N SER A 111 -8.03 15.83 -13.54
CA SER A 111 -7.86 14.38 -13.61
C SER A 111 -9.17 13.66 -13.96
N PRO A 112 -9.17 12.80 -14.99
CA PRO A 112 -10.35 12.01 -15.34
C PRO A 112 -10.85 11.10 -14.21
N LEU A 113 -10.02 10.80 -13.21
CA LEU A 113 -10.37 9.95 -12.08
C LEU A 113 -11.53 10.52 -11.25
N TRP A 114 -11.72 11.86 -11.23
CA TRP A 114 -12.82 12.50 -10.52
C TRP A 114 -14.19 12.13 -11.10
N ASP A 115 -14.28 11.93 -12.42
CA ASP A 115 -15.52 11.66 -13.14
C ASP A 115 -15.81 10.16 -13.31
N MET A 116 -14.89 9.29 -12.94
CA MET A 116 -15.05 7.85 -13.07
C MET A 116 -15.94 7.28 -11.97
N LYS A 117 -17.13 6.78 -12.33
CA LYS A 117 -18.13 6.23 -11.41
C LYS A 117 -17.67 5.01 -10.61
N ASN A 118 -16.64 4.33 -11.08
CA ASN A 118 -16.04 3.17 -10.45
C ASN A 118 -14.71 3.49 -9.73
N VAL A 119 -14.48 4.77 -9.42
CA VAL A 119 -13.36 5.24 -8.61
C VAL A 119 -13.88 5.90 -7.34
N ILE A 120 -13.33 5.52 -6.21
CA ILE A 120 -13.55 6.16 -4.91
C ILE A 120 -12.23 6.79 -4.50
N ILE A 121 -12.26 8.08 -4.18
CA ILE A 121 -11.07 8.85 -3.76
C ILE A 121 -11.32 9.35 -2.34
N THR A 122 -10.36 9.12 -1.44
CA THR A 122 -10.32 9.72 -0.12
C THR A 122 -9.04 10.56 0.02
N PRO A 123 -9.05 11.61 0.88
CA PRO A 123 -7.97 12.61 0.88
C PRO A 123 -6.82 12.22 1.82
N HIS A 124 -6.18 11.08 1.61
CA HIS A 124 -5.03 10.56 2.35
C HIS A 124 -5.30 10.44 3.86
N ILE A 125 -6.39 9.77 4.22
CA ILE A 125 -6.90 9.64 5.60
C ILE A 125 -7.06 8.19 6.07
N ALA A 126 -6.67 7.20 5.26
CA ALA A 126 -6.82 5.78 5.60
C ALA A 126 -5.92 5.33 6.76
N GLY A 127 -4.83 6.06 7.02
CA GLY A 127 -3.95 5.82 8.17
C GLY A 127 -4.25 6.76 9.34
N PRO A 128 -4.04 6.32 10.60
CA PRO A 128 -4.11 7.23 11.73
C PRO A 128 -2.99 8.28 11.61
N SER A 129 -3.38 9.54 11.46
CA SER A 129 -2.48 10.69 11.41
C SER A 129 -2.37 11.41 12.75
N PHE A 130 -1.41 12.32 12.87
CA PHE A 130 -1.28 13.21 14.03
C PHE A 130 -2.63 13.91 14.32
N GLY A 131 -3.10 13.77 15.57
CA GLY A 131 -4.36 14.38 16.03
C GLY A 131 -5.62 13.51 15.82
N GLY A 132 -5.56 12.45 15.02
CA GLY A 132 -6.73 11.61 14.74
C GLY A 132 -6.92 10.45 15.73
N ASN A 133 -5.87 9.98 16.39
CA ASN A 133 -5.93 8.87 17.34
C ASN A 133 -4.92 9.07 18.48
N ALA A 134 -5.42 9.30 19.68
CA ALA A 134 -4.59 9.53 20.87
C ALA A 134 -3.63 8.37 21.17
N GLY A 135 -4.02 7.12 20.89
CA GLY A 135 -3.16 5.96 21.09
C GLY A 135 -1.93 5.97 20.18
N VAL A 136 -2.10 6.30 18.90
CA VAL A 136 -0.99 6.41 17.94
C VAL A 136 -0.09 7.58 18.28
N GLN A 137 -0.66 8.73 18.63
CA GLN A 137 0.11 9.90 19.03
C GLN A 137 0.99 9.61 20.27
N ASN A 138 0.42 8.97 21.29
CA ASN A 138 1.15 8.56 22.48
C ASN A 138 2.29 7.58 22.17
N MET A 139 2.06 6.63 21.25
CA MET A 139 3.11 5.70 20.80
C MET A 139 4.26 6.43 20.10
N ILE A 140 3.97 7.37 19.21
CA ILE A 140 4.99 8.19 18.53
C ILE A 140 5.79 8.99 19.55
N TRP A 141 5.12 9.68 20.48
CA TRP A 141 5.79 10.42 21.54
C TRP A 141 6.68 9.54 22.40
N LYS A 142 6.22 8.35 22.76
CA LYS A 142 7.00 7.37 23.53
C LYS A 142 8.30 7.03 22.80
N ILE A 143 8.22 6.65 21.51
CA ILE A 143 9.40 6.33 20.68
C ILE A 143 10.35 7.53 20.60
N CYS A 144 9.81 8.74 20.39
CA CYS A 144 10.64 9.96 20.34
C CYS A 144 11.37 10.22 21.65
N MET A 145 10.68 10.10 22.78
CA MET A 145 11.27 10.35 24.10
C MET A 145 12.32 9.30 24.46
N GLU A 146 12.05 8.02 24.18
CA GLU A 146 13.00 6.93 24.40
C GLU A 146 14.26 7.11 23.54
N ASN A 147 14.13 7.53 22.29
CA ASN A 147 15.26 7.81 21.42
C ASN A 147 16.04 9.08 21.85
N LEU A 148 15.35 10.10 22.34
CA LEU A 148 16.03 11.28 22.91
C LEU A 148 16.87 10.89 24.12
N GLU A 149 16.33 10.10 25.04
CA GLU A 149 17.07 9.61 26.20
C GLU A 149 18.28 8.76 25.78
N ARG A 150 18.10 7.86 24.80
CA ARG A 150 19.20 7.07 24.24
C ARG A 150 20.29 7.95 23.64
N TYR A 151 19.91 8.98 22.88
CA TYR A 151 20.84 9.92 22.26
C TYR A 151 21.68 10.66 23.31
N VAL A 152 21.04 11.21 24.35
CA VAL A 152 21.72 11.93 25.44
C VAL A 152 22.71 11.03 26.18
N HIS A 153 22.42 9.74 26.30
CA HIS A 153 23.29 8.77 26.99
C HIS A 153 24.26 8.03 26.04
N GLY A 154 24.39 8.45 24.79
CA GLY A 154 25.28 7.84 23.80
C GLY A 154 24.92 6.39 23.44
N LYS A 155 23.65 5.98 23.64
CA LYS A 155 23.14 4.65 23.27
C LYS A 155 22.67 4.62 21.82
N SER A 156 22.64 3.44 21.24
CA SER A 156 22.08 3.23 19.89
C SER A 156 20.60 3.60 19.85
N LEU A 157 20.17 4.31 18.80
CA LEU A 157 18.77 4.64 18.56
C LEU A 157 18.00 3.42 18.08
N GLU A 158 16.70 3.41 18.31
CA GLU A 158 15.76 2.43 17.78
C GLU A 158 14.98 2.99 16.58
N ASN A 159 14.48 2.11 15.74
CA ASN A 159 13.70 2.47 14.53
C ASN A 159 14.47 3.42 13.58
N ILE A 160 15.77 3.21 13.43
CA ILE A 160 16.59 4.01 12.51
C ILE A 160 16.17 3.70 11.08
N VAL A 161 15.83 4.75 10.34
CA VAL A 161 15.54 4.65 8.90
C VAL A 161 16.81 4.27 8.15
N GLN A 162 16.75 3.18 7.40
CA GLN A 162 17.82 2.76 6.52
C GLN A 162 17.65 3.44 5.16
N ILE A 163 18.39 4.53 4.93
CA ILE A 163 18.25 5.40 3.75
C ILE A 163 18.30 4.59 2.44
N GLU A 164 19.20 3.61 2.35
CA GLU A 164 19.33 2.73 1.17
C GLU A 164 18.10 1.86 0.90
N LYS A 165 17.33 1.54 1.94
CA LYS A 165 16.11 0.75 1.83
C LYS A 165 14.85 1.62 1.67
N GLY A 166 14.95 2.92 1.97
CA GLY A 166 13.86 3.88 1.89
C GLY A 166 12.89 3.88 3.09
N TYR A 167 13.20 3.13 4.15
CA TYR A 167 12.43 3.11 5.42
C TYR A 167 13.24 2.52 6.57
#